data_58cd8521a208ee80b5d5cd9c8fe22b40
#
_entry.id   58cd8521a208ee80b5d5cd9c8fe22b40
#
_cell.length_a   1.000
_cell.length_b   1.000
_cell.length_c   1.000
_cell.angle_alpha   90.00
_cell.angle_beta   90.00
_cell.angle_gamma   90.00
#
_symmetry.space_group_name_H-M   'P 1'
#
loop_
_entity.id
_entity.type
_entity.pdbx_description
1 polymer ?
#
loop_
_entity_poly.entity_id
_entity_poly.type
_entity_poly.pdbx_seq_one_letter_code
_entity_poly.pdbx_strand_id
1 'polypeptide(L)'
;VNASSGSSDGGLREVHVLVMTVVHHPEDARILHRQIRALVDAGHEVTYAAPYTARGVMARSWVNGVDLPRAAERKRFAAVRAARKVFKRMRGEVDLVVIHDPELLLAVVGVRKRPPVVWDVHEDTPATLSLKPWLPAFLRPPVRFLARLLEGAAERHLHLLLAETAYAGRFRHAHLVVPNETWVPDEVTPPGDDRVVYLGWLSGARGVREAIEVARLLQPYRVAVELIGYADPQSRPTLNEAVAEGVLEWRDFMPNDEALKRLDGALAGLSLLHDEPNYRHSMPTKIVEYMAHGIPVITTPSPRAVELVERYDSGVVVPWQDPKAVAQAVLFLRDDVRERYARGARGYAAARANHHWPNSARRFVAQLEAWAGVKS
;
A
#
# COMPACT_ATOMS: atom_id res chain seq x y z
N VAL A 1 3.51 -59.90 -14.78
CA VAL A 1 2.44 -59.03 -14.22
C VAL A 1 3.14 -57.87 -13.57
N ASN A 2 3.37 -56.81 -14.36
CA ASN A 2 3.91 -55.55 -13.87
C ASN A 2 2.75 -54.62 -13.51
N ALA A 3 2.57 -54.38 -12.22
CA ALA A 3 1.72 -53.36 -11.73
C ALA A 3 2.52 -52.04 -11.72
N SER A 4 2.24 -51.14 -12.65
CA SER A 4 2.71 -49.74 -12.63
C SER A 4 1.89 -49.00 -11.57
N SER A 5 2.50 -48.72 -10.46
CA SER A 5 2.00 -47.76 -9.46
C SER A 5 2.14 -46.35 -10.02
N GLY A 6 1.06 -45.83 -10.59
CA GLY A 6 0.95 -44.42 -10.89
C GLY A 6 0.80 -43.65 -9.59
N SER A 7 1.84 -43.00 -9.14
CA SER A 7 1.77 -41.93 -8.14
C SER A 7 1.10 -40.73 -8.79
N SER A 8 -0.17 -40.51 -8.49
CA SER A 8 -0.83 -39.24 -8.76
C SER A 8 -0.26 -38.23 -7.78
N ASP A 9 0.81 -37.56 -8.21
CA ASP A 9 1.31 -36.36 -7.58
C ASP A 9 0.23 -35.28 -7.78
N GLY A 10 -0.51 -34.99 -6.72
CA GLY A 10 -1.57 -33.98 -6.70
C GLY A 10 -0.97 -32.55 -6.69
N GLY A 11 -0.06 -32.26 -7.61
CA GLY A 11 0.46 -30.93 -7.83
C GLY A 11 -0.69 -29.99 -8.19
N LEU A 12 -0.85 -28.91 -7.44
CA LEU A 12 -1.79 -27.83 -7.77
C LEU A 12 -1.48 -27.36 -9.20
N ARG A 13 -2.53 -27.21 -10.03
CA ARG A 13 -2.37 -26.70 -11.40
C ARG A 13 -1.74 -25.30 -11.34
N GLU A 14 -0.61 -25.11 -11.96
CA GLU A 14 0.00 -23.79 -12.18
C GLU A 14 -0.97 -22.87 -12.94
N VAL A 15 -1.15 -21.65 -12.43
CA VAL A 15 -2.01 -20.62 -13.03
C VAL A 15 -1.14 -19.50 -13.56
N HIS A 16 -1.37 -19.07 -14.82
CA HIS A 16 -0.73 -17.88 -15.34
C HIS A 16 -1.61 -16.64 -15.10
N VAL A 17 -1.13 -15.70 -14.32
CA VAL A 17 -1.86 -14.49 -13.93
C VAL A 17 -1.27 -13.25 -14.59
N LEU A 18 -2.08 -12.49 -15.32
CA LEU A 18 -1.72 -11.15 -15.79
C LEU A 18 -2.13 -10.10 -14.77
N VAL A 19 -1.19 -9.42 -14.16
CA VAL A 19 -1.42 -8.28 -13.26
C VAL A 19 -1.14 -6.98 -13.99
N MET A 20 -2.06 -6.00 -13.92
CA MET A 20 -1.91 -4.75 -14.65
C MET A 20 -2.13 -3.52 -13.77
N THR A 21 -1.25 -2.54 -13.91
CA THR A 21 -1.40 -1.17 -13.42
C THR A 21 -0.83 -0.16 -14.42
N VAL A 22 -1.44 1.03 -14.49
CA VAL A 22 -0.94 2.16 -15.30
C VAL A 22 -0.70 3.42 -14.45
N VAL A 23 -1.14 3.41 -13.19
CA VAL A 23 -1.03 4.54 -12.25
C VAL A 23 0.03 4.28 -11.20
N HIS A 24 0.01 3.09 -10.60
CA HIS A 24 0.87 2.75 -9.47
C HIS A 24 2.34 2.60 -9.87
N HIS A 25 3.21 2.71 -8.88
CA HIS A 25 4.63 2.43 -9.06
C HIS A 25 4.83 0.92 -9.29
N PRO A 26 5.73 0.47 -10.19
CA PRO A 26 6.00 -0.97 -10.35
C PRO A 26 6.45 -1.67 -9.07
N GLU A 27 7.13 -0.94 -8.17
CA GLU A 27 7.52 -1.41 -6.83
C GLU A 27 6.45 -1.08 -5.75
N ASP A 28 5.16 -1.06 -6.12
CA ASP A 28 4.09 -0.84 -5.16
C ASP A 28 4.02 -1.96 -4.12
N ALA A 29 3.91 -1.57 -2.84
CA ALA A 29 3.94 -2.51 -1.73
C ALA A 29 2.80 -3.54 -1.78
N ARG A 30 1.58 -3.12 -2.15
CA ARG A 30 0.42 -4.01 -2.26
C ARG A 30 0.52 -4.91 -3.47
N ILE A 31 0.86 -4.33 -4.62
CA ILE A 31 0.82 -5.04 -5.90
C ILE A 31 2.00 -6.01 -5.99
N LEU A 32 3.23 -5.50 -5.96
CA LEU A 32 4.42 -6.32 -6.19
C LEU A 32 4.82 -7.13 -4.96
N HIS A 33 5.02 -6.43 -3.82
CA HIS A 33 5.65 -7.05 -2.64
C HIS A 33 4.69 -7.92 -1.82
N ARG A 34 3.38 -7.82 -2.04
CA ARG A 34 2.38 -8.64 -1.36
C ARG A 34 1.67 -9.58 -2.33
N GLN A 35 0.85 -9.06 -3.24
CA GLN A 35 -0.02 -9.88 -4.07
C GLN A 35 0.74 -10.71 -5.11
N ILE A 36 1.60 -10.08 -5.93
CA ILE A 36 2.38 -10.79 -6.94
C ILE A 36 3.35 -11.77 -6.26
N ARG A 37 4.01 -11.32 -5.19
CA ARG A 37 4.92 -12.20 -4.43
C ARG A 37 4.20 -13.44 -3.89
N ALA A 38 2.99 -13.29 -3.34
CA ALA A 38 2.21 -14.42 -2.84
C ALA A 38 1.83 -15.42 -3.94
N LEU A 39 1.52 -14.94 -5.15
CA LEU A 39 1.23 -15.80 -6.30
C LEU A 39 2.47 -16.59 -6.74
N VAL A 40 3.62 -15.91 -6.85
CA VAL A 40 4.89 -16.55 -7.24
C VAL A 40 5.34 -17.55 -6.18
N ASP A 41 5.23 -17.22 -4.89
CA ASP A 41 5.57 -18.12 -3.78
C ASP A 41 4.63 -19.35 -3.71
N ALA A 42 3.41 -19.23 -4.25
CA ALA A 42 2.48 -20.35 -4.42
C ALA A 42 2.74 -21.18 -5.69
N GLY A 43 3.76 -20.86 -6.49
CA GLY A 43 4.14 -21.60 -7.68
C GLY A 43 3.39 -21.16 -8.95
N HIS A 44 2.76 -19.99 -8.96
CA HIS A 44 2.06 -19.48 -10.14
C HIS A 44 2.97 -18.60 -11.01
N GLU A 45 2.73 -18.62 -12.30
CA GLU A 45 3.37 -17.71 -13.25
C GLU A 45 2.68 -16.35 -13.22
N VAL A 46 3.45 -15.25 -13.14
CA VAL A 46 2.91 -13.90 -13.16
C VAL A 46 3.56 -13.06 -14.25
N THR A 47 2.73 -12.51 -15.12
CA THR A 47 3.12 -11.40 -16.01
C THR A 47 2.63 -10.09 -15.39
N TYR A 48 3.55 -9.17 -15.09
CA TYR A 48 3.24 -7.88 -14.50
C TYR A 48 3.41 -6.76 -15.51
N ALA A 49 2.32 -6.17 -15.96
CA ALA A 49 2.30 -5.04 -16.88
C ALA A 49 2.17 -3.73 -16.08
N ALA A 50 3.24 -2.94 -16.04
CA ALA A 50 3.36 -1.76 -15.20
C ALA A 50 4.22 -0.67 -15.89
N PRO A 51 4.19 0.60 -15.42
CA PRO A 51 4.91 1.70 -16.06
C PRO A 51 6.41 1.75 -15.67
N TYR A 52 7.16 0.72 -16.03
CA TYR A 52 8.58 0.56 -15.67
C TYR A 52 9.44 1.71 -16.19
N THR A 53 9.46 1.92 -17.50
CA THR A 53 10.26 2.98 -18.15
C THR A 53 9.90 4.36 -17.61
N ALA A 54 8.60 4.63 -17.42
CA ALA A 54 8.13 5.93 -16.91
C ALA A 54 8.49 6.19 -15.44
N ARG A 55 8.92 5.15 -14.72
CA ARG A 55 9.35 5.21 -13.32
C ARG A 55 10.86 4.99 -13.15
N GLY A 56 11.58 4.71 -14.24
CA GLY A 56 13.02 4.50 -14.21
C GLY A 56 13.43 3.22 -13.46
N VAL A 57 12.57 2.21 -13.44
CA VAL A 57 12.83 0.92 -12.80
C VAL A 57 12.68 -0.24 -13.78
N MET A 58 13.31 -1.36 -13.47
CA MET A 58 13.18 -2.60 -14.23
C MET A 58 12.29 -3.60 -13.48
N ALA A 59 11.72 -4.55 -14.21
CA ALA A 59 11.02 -5.66 -13.60
C ALA A 59 12.00 -6.52 -12.78
N ARG A 60 11.52 -7.04 -11.64
CA ARG A 60 12.27 -8.01 -10.83
C ARG A 60 12.46 -9.31 -11.63
N SER A 61 13.59 -9.99 -11.45
CA SER A 61 13.94 -11.21 -12.21
C SER A 61 12.98 -12.39 -12.02
N TRP A 62 12.18 -12.36 -10.97
CA TRP A 62 11.20 -13.40 -10.62
C TRP A 62 9.79 -13.12 -11.15
N VAL A 63 9.63 -12.11 -12.02
CA VAL A 63 8.36 -11.71 -12.62
C VAL A 63 8.54 -11.40 -14.10
N ASN A 64 7.60 -11.82 -14.95
CA ASN A 64 7.58 -11.46 -16.36
C ASN A 64 7.08 -10.02 -16.55
N GLY A 65 8.00 -9.07 -16.75
CA GLY A 65 7.68 -7.65 -16.85
C GLY A 65 7.23 -7.22 -18.24
N VAL A 66 6.15 -6.44 -18.33
CA VAL A 66 5.69 -5.77 -19.57
C VAL A 66 5.58 -4.28 -19.32
N ASP A 67 6.31 -3.46 -20.08
CA ASP A 67 6.26 -2.00 -19.91
C ASP A 67 4.97 -1.40 -20.45
N LEU A 68 4.35 -0.52 -19.66
CA LEU A 68 3.18 0.26 -20.03
C LEU A 68 3.45 1.76 -19.87
N PRO A 69 2.84 2.62 -20.70
CA PRO A 69 2.86 4.05 -20.43
C PRO A 69 2.16 4.38 -19.11
N ARG A 70 2.70 5.33 -18.35
CA ARG A 70 2.07 5.84 -17.15
C ARG A 70 0.83 6.68 -17.46
N ALA A 71 -0.28 6.40 -16.77
CA ALA A 71 -1.51 7.17 -16.87
C ALA A 71 -1.41 8.48 -16.07
N ALA A 72 -0.73 9.46 -16.60
CA ALA A 72 -0.61 10.80 -16.03
C ALA A 72 -1.19 11.83 -16.99
N GLU A 73 -1.92 12.81 -16.46
CA GLU A 73 -2.47 13.95 -17.22
C GLU A 73 -3.13 13.54 -18.55
N ARG A 74 -2.65 14.10 -19.67
CA ARG A 74 -3.16 13.83 -21.03
C ARG A 74 -2.78 12.43 -21.57
N LYS A 75 -1.85 11.71 -20.91
CA LYS A 75 -1.40 10.38 -21.35
C LYS A 75 -2.28 9.23 -20.88
N ARG A 76 -3.33 9.49 -20.06
CA ARG A 76 -4.22 8.45 -19.52
C ARG A 76 -4.86 7.58 -20.61
N PHE A 77 -5.35 8.20 -21.68
CA PHE A 77 -5.98 7.46 -22.79
C PHE A 77 -4.98 6.54 -23.53
N ALA A 78 -3.77 7.03 -23.73
CA ALA A 78 -2.70 6.23 -24.37
C ALA A 78 -2.30 5.04 -23.50
N ALA A 79 -2.22 5.22 -22.17
CA ALA A 79 -1.91 4.15 -21.23
C ALA A 79 -3.00 3.07 -21.23
N VAL A 80 -4.27 3.45 -21.15
CA VAL A 80 -5.41 2.50 -21.21
C VAL A 80 -5.43 1.75 -22.55
N ARG A 81 -5.14 2.44 -23.68
CA ARG A 81 -5.06 1.80 -25.00
C ARG A 81 -3.90 0.80 -25.09
N ALA A 82 -2.76 1.12 -24.50
CA ALA A 82 -1.62 0.21 -24.44
C ALA A 82 -1.94 -1.02 -23.57
N ALA A 83 -2.50 -0.82 -22.38
CA ALA A 83 -2.96 -1.91 -21.52
C ALA A 83 -3.99 -2.81 -22.23
N ARG A 84 -4.94 -2.23 -22.99
CA ARG A 84 -5.89 -3.01 -23.81
C ARG A 84 -5.21 -3.84 -24.89
N LYS A 85 -4.13 -3.36 -25.50
CA LYS A 85 -3.35 -4.13 -26.48
C LYS A 85 -2.66 -5.32 -25.81
N VAL A 86 -2.02 -5.11 -24.66
CA VAL A 86 -1.39 -6.19 -23.86
C VAL A 86 -2.44 -7.22 -23.48
N PHE A 87 -3.55 -6.80 -22.90
CA PHE A 87 -4.64 -7.70 -22.51
C PHE A 87 -5.16 -8.53 -23.69
N LYS A 88 -5.45 -7.88 -24.85
CA LYS A 88 -5.92 -8.61 -26.06
C LYS A 88 -4.92 -9.63 -26.59
N ARG A 89 -3.63 -9.34 -26.50
CA ARG A 89 -2.55 -10.26 -26.91
C ARG A 89 -2.52 -11.47 -25.99
N MET A 90 -2.52 -11.23 -24.69
CA MET A 90 -2.31 -12.28 -23.68
C MET A 90 -3.58 -13.04 -23.27
N ARG A 91 -4.78 -12.60 -23.64
CA ARG A 91 -6.04 -13.16 -23.17
C ARG A 91 -6.26 -14.66 -23.41
N GLY A 92 -5.52 -15.26 -24.33
CA GLY A 92 -5.56 -16.70 -24.64
C GLY A 92 -4.40 -17.48 -23.99
N GLU A 93 -3.49 -16.78 -23.34
CA GLU A 93 -2.26 -17.33 -22.74
C GLU A 93 -2.33 -17.30 -21.20
N VAL A 94 -3.27 -16.53 -20.63
CA VAL A 94 -3.41 -16.36 -19.18
C VAL A 94 -4.73 -16.91 -18.68
N ASP A 95 -4.73 -17.46 -17.49
CA ASP A 95 -5.90 -18.05 -16.83
C ASP A 95 -6.73 -17.00 -16.06
N LEU A 96 -6.09 -15.92 -15.60
CA LEU A 96 -6.71 -14.87 -14.79
C LEU A 96 -6.05 -13.51 -15.06
N VAL A 97 -6.82 -12.44 -14.90
CA VAL A 97 -6.30 -11.06 -14.97
C VAL A 97 -6.67 -10.30 -13.71
N VAL A 98 -5.71 -9.61 -13.10
CA VAL A 98 -5.93 -8.70 -11.97
C VAL A 98 -5.62 -7.27 -12.42
N ILE A 99 -6.56 -6.35 -12.21
CA ILE A 99 -6.39 -4.93 -12.53
C ILE A 99 -6.48 -4.10 -11.25
N HIS A 100 -5.63 -3.09 -11.13
CA HIS A 100 -5.54 -2.26 -9.92
C HIS A 100 -6.14 -0.86 -10.08
N ASP A 101 -6.12 -0.32 -11.29
CA ASP A 101 -6.60 1.04 -11.53
C ASP A 101 -8.00 1.05 -12.12
N PRO A 102 -8.91 1.95 -11.69
CA PRO A 102 -10.25 2.06 -12.25
C PRO A 102 -10.23 2.40 -13.75
N GLU A 103 -9.21 3.08 -14.25
CA GLU A 103 -9.02 3.35 -15.68
C GLU A 103 -8.92 2.06 -16.52
N LEU A 104 -8.38 0.99 -15.95
CA LEU A 104 -8.22 -0.30 -16.62
C LEU A 104 -9.54 -1.04 -16.85
N LEU A 105 -10.63 -0.64 -16.18
CA LEU A 105 -11.98 -1.12 -16.51
C LEU A 105 -12.30 -0.90 -18.00
N LEU A 106 -11.85 0.23 -18.57
CA LEU A 106 -11.99 0.53 -19.99
C LEU A 106 -11.09 -0.34 -20.90
N ALA A 107 -10.00 -0.86 -20.35
CA ALA A 107 -9.11 -1.75 -21.09
C ALA A 107 -9.72 -3.15 -21.29
N VAL A 108 -10.53 -3.61 -20.33
CA VAL A 108 -11.09 -4.98 -20.31
C VAL A 108 -12.52 -5.06 -20.83
N VAL A 109 -13.27 -3.94 -20.81
CA VAL A 109 -14.66 -3.91 -21.24
C VAL A 109 -14.82 -4.26 -22.73
N GLY A 110 -15.85 -5.05 -23.09
CA GLY A 110 -16.17 -5.44 -24.46
C GLY A 110 -15.17 -6.38 -25.12
N VAL A 111 -14.17 -6.91 -24.41
CA VAL A 111 -13.29 -7.96 -24.93
C VAL A 111 -13.97 -9.31 -24.76
N ARG A 112 -14.30 -9.96 -25.89
CA ARG A 112 -14.93 -11.28 -25.92
C ARG A 112 -13.89 -12.39 -25.71
N LYS A 113 -14.35 -13.56 -25.23
CA LYS A 113 -13.51 -14.74 -24.97
C LYS A 113 -12.25 -14.37 -24.16
N ARG A 114 -12.49 -13.76 -23.00
CA ARG A 114 -11.45 -13.35 -22.05
C ARG A 114 -11.44 -14.26 -20.81
N PRO A 115 -10.30 -14.42 -20.14
CA PRO A 115 -10.25 -15.06 -18.83
C PRO A 115 -11.06 -14.24 -17.79
N PRO A 116 -11.35 -14.80 -16.63
CA PRO A 116 -11.88 -14.04 -15.52
C PRO A 116 -11.01 -12.82 -15.22
N VAL A 117 -11.66 -11.71 -14.87
CA VAL A 117 -10.96 -10.47 -14.52
C VAL A 117 -11.35 -10.11 -13.10
N VAL A 118 -10.35 -9.80 -12.29
CA VAL A 118 -10.47 -9.35 -10.91
C VAL A 118 -10.10 -7.87 -10.87
N TRP A 119 -10.94 -7.05 -10.28
CA TRP A 119 -10.60 -5.67 -9.95
C TRP A 119 -10.29 -5.55 -8.46
N ASP A 120 -9.04 -5.20 -8.14
CA ASP A 120 -8.62 -4.90 -6.78
C ASP A 120 -8.94 -3.44 -6.44
N VAL A 121 -10.00 -3.25 -5.65
CA VAL A 121 -10.51 -1.95 -5.23
C VAL A 121 -9.77 -1.50 -3.98
N HIS A 122 -8.76 -0.64 -4.14
CA HIS A 122 -7.94 -0.17 -3.03
C HIS A 122 -7.96 1.36 -2.84
N GLU A 123 -8.82 2.07 -3.60
CA GLU A 123 -9.11 3.48 -3.41
C GLU A 123 -10.62 3.75 -3.42
N ASP A 124 -11.05 4.78 -2.71
CA ASP A 124 -12.40 5.34 -2.90
C ASP A 124 -12.43 6.22 -4.15
N THR A 125 -12.60 5.58 -5.31
CA THR A 125 -12.63 6.26 -6.61
C THR A 125 -13.65 7.42 -6.67
N PRO A 126 -14.92 7.25 -6.25
CA PRO A 126 -15.88 8.35 -6.22
C PRO A 126 -15.48 9.53 -5.34
N ALA A 127 -14.91 9.26 -4.16
CA ALA A 127 -14.45 10.30 -3.25
C ALA A 127 -13.21 11.01 -3.82
N THR A 128 -12.22 10.23 -4.26
CA THR A 128 -10.96 10.74 -4.82
C THR A 128 -11.20 11.63 -6.05
N LEU A 129 -12.11 11.25 -6.96
CA LEU A 129 -12.46 12.07 -8.12
C LEU A 129 -13.11 13.39 -7.70
N SER A 130 -13.95 13.38 -6.66
CA SER A 130 -14.65 14.58 -6.17
C SER A 130 -13.71 15.64 -5.59
N LEU A 131 -12.50 15.25 -5.16
CA LEU A 131 -11.52 16.12 -4.52
C LEU A 131 -10.46 16.65 -5.49
N LYS A 132 -10.50 16.26 -6.76
CA LYS A 132 -9.51 16.74 -7.74
C LYS A 132 -9.66 18.27 -7.93
N PRO A 133 -8.60 19.06 -7.76
CA PRO A 133 -8.65 20.52 -7.85
C PRO A 133 -9.13 21.06 -9.21
N TRP A 134 -8.87 20.28 -10.28
CA TRP A 134 -9.30 20.62 -11.64
C TRP A 134 -10.80 20.38 -11.92
N LEU A 135 -11.54 19.70 -11.00
CA LEU A 135 -12.95 19.40 -11.18
C LEU A 135 -13.80 20.48 -10.51
N PRO A 136 -14.54 21.31 -11.31
CA PRO A 136 -15.46 22.31 -10.78
C PRO A 136 -16.48 21.72 -9.82
N ALA A 137 -16.85 22.47 -8.79
CA ALA A 137 -17.72 21.97 -7.72
C ALA A 137 -19.08 21.44 -8.24
N PHE A 138 -19.65 22.10 -9.26
CA PHE A 138 -20.94 21.69 -9.86
C PHE A 138 -20.87 20.39 -10.66
N LEU A 139 -19.68 19.98 -11.12
CA LEU A 139 -19.47 18.70 -11.83
C LEU A 139 -19.15 17.53 -10.88
N ARG A 140 -18.87 17.79 -9.61
CA ARG A 140 -18.53 16.74 -8.63
C ARG A 140 -19.67 15.72 -8.42
N PRO A 141 -20.96 16.13 -8.25
CA PRO A 141 -22.05 15.19 -8.08
C PRO A 141 -22.26 14.27 -9.30
N PRO A 142 -22.37 14.76 -10.55
CA PRO A 142 -22.54 13.88 -11.70
C PRO A 142 -21.33 12.98 -11.96
N VAL A 143 -20.10 13.43 -11.73
CA VAL A 143 -18.90 12.59 -11.87
C VAL A 143 -18.91 11.49 -10.81
N ARG A 144 -19.28 11.79 -9.57
CA ARG A 144 -19.42 10.79 -8.50
C ARG A 144 -20.53 9.77 -8.81
N PHE A 145 -21.64 10.21 -9.36
CA PHE A 145 -22.72 9.33 -9.79
C PHE A 145 -22.25 8.39 -10.93
N LEU A 146 -21.58 8.92 -11.93
CA LEU A 146 -21.03 8.12 -13.04
C LEU A 146 -20.00 7.11 -12.54
N ALA A 147 -19.11 7.50 -11.62
CA ALA A 147 -18.16 6.57 -11.00
C ALA A 147 -18.87 5.41 -10.30
N ARG A 148 -19.96 5.68 -9.56
CA ARG A 148 -20.77 4.64 -8.92
C ARG A 148 -21.46 3.71 -9.92
N LEU A 149 -21.93 4.25 -11.05
CA LEU A 149 -22.50 3.43 -12.12
C LEU A 149 -21.44 2.50 -12.73
N LEU A 150 -20.22 2.99 -12.93
CA LEU A 150 -19.11 2.19 -13.42
C LEU A 150 -18.71 1.11 -12.40
N GLU A 151 -18.67 1.42 -11.11
CA GLU A 151 -18.45 0.44 -10.04
C GLU A 151 -19.52 -0.65 -10.04
N GLY A 152 -20.80 -0.27 -10.13
CA GLY A 152 -21.91 -1.22 -10.19
C GLY A 152 -21.92 -2.06 -11.48
N ALA A 153 -21.44 -1.52 -12.60
CA ALA A 153 -21.25 -2.28 -13.82
C ALA A 153 -20.05 -3.26 -13.70
N ALA A 154 -18.97 -2.82 -13.09
CA ALA A 154 -17.81 -3.67 -12.82
C ALA A 154 -18.20 -4.84 -11.90
N GLU A 155 -18.94 -4.60 -10.82
CA GLU A 155 -19.43 -5.62 -9.91
C GLU A 155 -20.24 -6.74 -10.60
N ARG A 156 -21.03 -6.38 -11.65
CA ARG A 156 -21.84 -7.36 -12.40
C ARG A 156 -21.04 -8.25 -13.35
N HIS A 157 -19.85 -7.81 -13.77
CA HIS A 157 -19.13 -8.44 -14.88
C HIS A 157 -17.71 -8.89 -14.52
N LEU A 158 -17.22 -8.50 -13.35
CA LEU A 158 -15.88 -8.81 -12.84
C LEU A 158 -15.96 -9.38 -11.44
N HIS A 159 -14.92 -10.09 -11.03
CA HIS A 159 -14.68 -10.37 -9.62
C HIS A 159 -14.06 -9.15 -8.94
N LEU A 160 -14.39 -8.94 -7.68
CA LEU A 160 -13.87 -7.81 -6.91
C LEU A 160 -13.10 -8.29 -5.67
N LEU A 161 -11.98 -7.64 -5.41
CA LEU A 161 -11.28 -7.66 -4.12
C LEU A 161 -11.38 -6.28 -3.51
N LEU A 162 -11.52 -6.20 -2.19
CA LEU A 162 -11.59 -4.93 -1.48
C LEU A 162 -10.37 -4.80 -0.55
N ALA A 163 -9.69 -3.67 -0.58
CA ALA A 163 -8.57 -3.42 0.31
C ALA A 163 -9.01 -3.06 1.74
N GLU A 164 -10.26 -2.62 1.91
CA GLU A 164 -10.78 -2.20 3.21
C GLU A 164 -12.25 -2.61 3.38
N THR A 165 -12.60 -3.01 4.60
CA THR A 165 -14.01 -3.33 4.95
C THR A 165 -14.94 -2.13 4.73
N ALA A 166 -14.44 -0.91 4.90
CA ALA A 166 -15.19 0.32 4.67
C ALA A 166 -15.71 0.45 3.22
N TYR A 167 -15.08 -0.21 2.26
CA TYR A 167 -15.52 -0.19 0.86
C TYR A 167 -16.71 -1.13 0.59
N ALA A 168 -16.99 -2.10 1.48
CA ALA A 168 -18.07 -3.08 1.29
C ALA A 168 -19.44 -2.41 1.11
N GLY A 169 -19.73 -1.32 1.82
CA GLY A 169 -20.99 -0.58 1.69
C GLY A 169 -21.22 0.12 0.34
N ARG A 170 -20.23 0.11 -0.56
CA ARG A 170 -20.33 0.68 -1.92
C ARG A 170 -20.90 -0.32 -2.93
N PHE A 171 -20.83 -1.60 -2.62
CA PHE A 171 -21.19 -2.71 -3.50
C PHE A 171 -22.45 -3.44 -2.98
N ARG A 172 -23.14 -4.16 -3.87
CA ARG A 172 -24.39 -4.86 -3.57
C ARG A 172 -24.14 -6.24 -2.96
N HIS A 173 -23.02 -6.87 -3.34
CA HIS A 173 -22.67 -8.21 -2.90
C HIS A 173 -21.49 -8.17 -1.92
N ALA A 174 -21.35 -9.22 -1.14
CA ALA A 174 -20.16 -9.41 -0.32
C ALA A 174 -18.97 -9.80 -1.21
N HIS A 175 -17.85 -9.13 -1.00
CA HIS A 175 -16.59 -9.40 -1.69
C HIS A 175 -15.48 -9.71 -0.69
N LEU A 176 -14.49 -10.49 -1.11
CA LEU A 176 -13.34 -10.79 -0.25
C LEU A 176 -12.59 -9.49 0.07
N VAL A 177 -12.40 -9.24 1.36
CA VAL A 177 -11.54 -8.16 1.85
C VAL A 177 -10.13 -8.72 2.02
N VAL A 178 -9.19 -8.12 1.31
CA VAL A 178 -7.75 -8.39 1.38
C VAL A 178 -7.07 -7.11 1.87
N PRO A 179 -6.92 -6.94 3.18
CA PRO A 179 -6.45 -5.67 3.77
C PRO A 179 -5.00 -5.37 3.43
N ASN A 180 -4.61 -4.10 3.62
CA ASN A 180 -3.23 -3.66 3.48
C ASN A 180 -2.43 -4.05 4.73
N GLU A 181 -2.15 -5.34 4.87
CA GLU A 181 -1.29 -5.89 5.90
C GLU A 181 0.19 -5.81 5.50
N THR A 182 1.09 -6.16 6.39
CA THR A 182 2.54 -6.11 6.14
C THR A 182 3.21 -7.45 6.46
N TRP A 183 4.42 -7.63 5.95
CA TRP A 183 5.31 -8.69 6.40
C TRP A 183 5.79 -8.34 7.80
N VAL A 184 5.51 -9.21 8.77
CA VAL A 184 6.03 -9.06 10.14
C VAL A 184 7.25 -9.96 10.26
N PRO A 185 8.45 -9.42 10.50
CA PRO A 185 9.66 -10.21 10.71
C PRO A 185 9.49 -11.19 11.88
N ASP A 186 10.21 -12.31 11.85
CA ASP A 186 10.19 -13.26 12.96
C ASP A 186 10.87 -12.71 14.20
N GLU A 187 11.91 -11.89 13.99
CA GLU A 187 12.65 -11.19 15.03
C GLU A 187 12.75 -9.71 14.68
N VAL A 188 12.73 -8.86 15.69
CA VAL A 188 12.85 -7.42 15.55
C VAL A 188 13.92 -6.86 16.46
N THR A 189 14.64 -5.85 16.00
CA THR A 189 15.55 -5.07 16.83
C THR A 189 14.74 -4.23 17.82
N PRO A 190 15.06 -4.27 19.12
CA PRO A 190 14.42 -3.39 20.09
C PRO A 190 14.54 -1.91 19.71
N PRO A 191 13.55 -1.06 20.07
CA PRO A 191 13.59 0.36 19.75
C PRO A 191 14.82 1.06 20.37
N GLY A 192 15.61 1.74 19.54
CA GLY A 192 16.74 2.60 19.97
C GLY A 192 16.27 3.91 20.61
N ASP A 193 17.19 4.88 20.77
CA ASP A 193 16.93 6.15 21.45
C ASP A 193 17.38 7.39 20.69
N ASP A 194 17.97 7.21 19.52
CA ASP A 194 18.67 8.25 18.77
C ASP A 194 18.01 8.65 17.43
N ARG A 195 16.99 7.91 16.97
CA ARG A 195 16.43 8.12 15.64
C ARG A 195 14.92 7.85 15.58
N VAL A 196 14.14 8.80 15.05
CA VAL A 196 12.74 8.61 14.66
C VAL A 196 12.61 8.53 13.13
N VAL A 197 11.64 7.77 12.66
CA VAL A 197 11.44 7.52 11.22
C VAL A 197 10.06 7.92 10.77
N TYR A 198 9.96 8.43 9.54
CA TYR A 198 8.71 8.63 8.82
C TYR A 198 8.76 7.83 7.51
N LEU A 199 7.80 6.96 7.29
CA LEU A 199 7.70 6.15 6.08
C LEU A 199 6.49 6.55 5.23
N GLY A 200 6.69 6.75 3.93
CA GLY A 200 5.64 6.91 2.92
C GLY A 200 5.69 8.24 2.18
N TRP A 201 4.61 8.54 1.47
CA TRP A 201 4.48 9.76 0.68
C TRP A 201 4.59 11.01 1.57
N LEU A 202 5.44 11.95 1.18
CA LEU A 202 5.71 13.20 1.87
C LEU A 202 4.95 14.34 1.19
N SER A 203 3.98 14.92 1.90
CA SER A 203 3.20 16.08 1.43
C SER A 203 2.77 16.95 2.61
N GLY A 204 2.32 18.18 2.33
CA GLY A 204 1.80 19.07 3.38
C GLY A 204 0.70 18.41 4.22
N ALA A 205 -0.31 17.82 3.58
CA ALA A 205 -1.42 17.14 4.27
C ALA A 205 -0.98 15.87 5.03
N ARG A 206 0.23 15.39 4.80
CA ARG A 206 0.81 14.24 5.52
C ARG A 206 1.84 14.63 6.56
N GLY A 207 1.91 15.92 6.90
CA GLY A 207 2.70 16.43 8.02
C GLY A 207 4.19 16.60 7.74
N VAL A 208 4.59 16.82 6.48
CA VAL A 208 6.01 17.01 6.15
C VAL A 208 6.61 18.26 6.81
N ARG A 209 5.82 19.35 6.93
CA ARG A 209 6.27 20.58 7.58
C ARG A 209 6.46 20.37 9.07
N GLU A 210 5.51 19.67 9.68
CA GLU A 210 5.57 19.28 11.10
C GLU A 210 6.79 18.38 11.36
N ALA A 211 7.06 17.41 10.47
CA ALA A 211 8.23 16.54 10.61
C ALA A 211 9.56 17.33 10.55
N ILE A 212 9.67 18.34 9.68
CA ILE A 212 10.84 19.23 9.61
C ILE A 212 10.98 20.04 10.91
N GLU A 213 9.88 20.56 11.43
CA GLU A 213 9.91 21.33 12.69
C GLU A 213 10.23 20.44 13.89
N VAL A 214 9.70 19.23 13.93
CA VAL A 214 10.06 18.19 14.92
C VAL A 214 11.57 17.92 14.87
N ALA A 215 12.14 17.80 13.68
CA ALA A 215 13.57 17.59 13.52
C ALA A 215 14.39 18.73 14.14
N ARG A 216 14.01 19.99 13.88
CA ARG A 216 14.65 21.17 14.51
C ARG A 216 14.55 21.14 16.03
N LEU A 217 13.37 20.79 16.56
CA LEU A 217 13.15 20.70 18.02
C LEU A 217 13.96 19.59 18.68
N LEU A 218 14.27 18.52 17.93
CA LEU A 218 15.00 17.36 18.44
C LEU A 218 16.54 17.48 18.30
N GLN A 219 17.05 18.40 17.50
CA GLN A 219 18.52 18.59 17.33
C GLN A 219 19.30 18.78 18.64
N PRO A 220 18.84 19.60 19.61
CA PRO A 220 19.55 19.78 20.88
C PRO A 220 19.67 18.47 21.68
N TYR A 221 18.78 17.53 21.42
CA TYR A 221 18.72 16.24 22.10
C TYR A 221 19.43 15.13 21.35
N ARG A 222 20.03 15.43 20.18
CA ARG A 222 20.74 14.46 19.31
C ARG A 222 19.86 13.29 18.87
N VAL A 223 18.57 13.54 18.65
CA VAL A 223 17.66 12.56 18.05
C VAL A 223 17.52 12.91 16.57
N ALA A 224 17.96 12.00 15.71
CA ALA A 224 17.88 12.16 14.27
C ALA A 224 16.45 11.94 13.78
N VAL A 225 16.05 12.64 12.71
CA VAL A 225 14.79 12.40 12.01
C VAL A 225 15.09 11.94 10.59
N GLU A 226 14.64 10.74 10.24
CA GLU A 226 14.80 10.15 8.92
C GLU A 226 13.45 10.05 8.21
N LEU A 227 13.32 10.72 7.07
CA LEU A 227 12.13 10.68 6.22
C LEU A 227 12.40 9.76 5.03
N ILE A 228 11.54 8.76 4.83
CA ILE A 228 11.70 7.75 3.78
C ILE A 228 10.48 7.79 2.87
N GLY A 229 10.67 8.13 1.61
CA GLY A 229 9.63 8.12 0.60
C GLY A 229 9.64 9.31 -0.34
N TYR A 230 8.82 9.19 -1.37
CA TYR A 230 8.68 10.20 -2.40
C TYR A 230 8.00 11.47 -1.85
N ALA A 231 8.56 12.63 -2.13
CA ALA A 231 7.96 13.91 -1.80
C ALA A 231 7.20 14.51 -3.00
N ASP A 232 6.06 15.15 -2.75
CA ASP A 232 5.38 15.92 -3.77
C ASP A 232 6.22 17.11 -4.24
N PRO A 233 5.97 17.63 -5.45
CA PRO A 233 6.75 18.76 -5.98
C PRO A 233 6.73 20.02 -5.11
N GLN A 234 5.67 20.21 -4.31
CA GLN A 234 5.50 21.38 -3.46
C GLN A 234 6.32 21.26 -2.17
N SER A 235 6.51 20.06 -1.66
CA SER A 235 7.27 19.79 -0.43
C SER A 235 8.78 19.64 -0.68
N ARG A 236 9.20 19.29 -1.91
CA ARG A 236 10.62 19.06 -2.25
C ARG A 236 11.54 20.23 -1.93
N PRO A 237 11.22 21.49 -2.26
CA PRO A 237 12.14 22.60 -1.96
C PRO A 237 12.45 22.73 -0.47
N THR A 238 11.42 22.69 0.38
CA THR A 238 11.58 22.81 1.85
C THR A 238 12.31 21.61 2.45
N LEU A 239 12.09 20.41 1.91
CA LEU A 239 12.84 19.22 2.32
C LEU A 239 14.33 19.32 1.95
N ASN A 240 14.65 19.75 0.72
CA ASN A 240 16.02 19.93 0.29
C ASN A 240 16.76 20.98 1.14
N GLU A 241 16.09 22.06 1.51
CA GLU A 241 16.61 23.09 2.40
C GLU A 241 16.93 22.50 3.78
N ALA A 242 15.98 21.77 4.41
CA ALA A 242 16.18 21.15 5.70
C ALA A 242 17.32 20.10 5.70
N VAL A 243 17.49 19.36 4.59
CA VAL A 243 18.62 18.42 4.41
C VAL A 243 19.94 19.19 4.28
N ALA A 244 19.97 20.27 3.50
CA ALA A 244 21.18 21.11 3.33
C ALA A 244 21.61 21.78 4.64
N GLU A 245 20.66 22.13 5.50
CA GLU A 245 20.89 22.65 6.86
C GLU A 245 21.34 21.58 7.86
N GLY A 246 21.31 20.29 7.47
CA GLY A 246 21.63 19.18 8.38
C GLY A 246 20.57 18.95 9.47
N VAL A 247 19.33 19.40 9.22
CA VAL A 247 18.22 19.26 10.19
C VAL A 247 17.69 17.84 10.24
N LEU A 248 17.61 17.17 9.08
CA LEU A 248 17.08 15.81 8.94
C LEU A 248 17.75 15.06 7.79
N GLU A 249 17.54 13.76 7.75
CA GLU A 249 17.84 12.91 6.58
C GLU A 249 16.59 12.69 5.76
N TRP A 250 16.68 12.86 4.44
CA TRP A 250 15.63 12.46 3.52
C TRP A 250 16.14 11.48 2.48
N ARG A 251 15.48 10.32 2.47
CA ARG A 251 15.66 9.31 1.44
C ARG A 251 14.45 9.33 0.55
N ASP A 252 14.64 9.68 -0.72
CA ASP A 252 13.58 9.71 -1.73
C ASP A 252 12.94 8.30 -1.87
N PHE A 253 12.37 7.98 -2.97
CA PHE A 253 11.78 6.67 -3.19
C PHE A 253 12.76 5.54 -2.91
N MET A 254 12.32 4.60 -2.10
CA MET A 254 13.02 3.36 -1.77
C MET A 254 12.05 2.18 -1.94
N PRO A 255 12.47 1.03 -2.53
CA PRO A 255 11.64 -0.17 -2.56
C PRO A 255 11.15 -0.57 -1.16
N ASN A 256 9.93 -1.13 -1.09
CA ASN A 256 9.28 -1.37 0.22
C ASN A 256 10.10 -2.29 1.12
N ASP A 257 10.69 -3.34 0.56
CA ASP A 257 11.53 -4.31 1.29
C ASP A 257 12.82 -3.69 1.87
N GLU A 258 13.37 -2.67 1.21
CA GLU A 258 14.51 -1.91 1.71
C GLU A 258 14.09 -0.84 2.73
N ALA A 259 12.98 -0.15 2.44
CA ALA A 259 12.44 0.88 3.33
C ALA A 259 12.03 0.31 4.70
N LEU A 260 11.42 -0.88 4.72
CA LEU A 260 11.04 -1.55 5.96
C LEU A 260 12.23 -1.89 6.85
N LYS A 261 13.36 -2.31 6.28
CA LYS A 261 14.60 -2.56 7.04
C LYS A 261 15.15 -1.32 7.74
N ARG A 262 14.84 -0.13 7.22
CA ARG A 262 15.22 1.14 7.86
C ARG A 262 14.44 1.44 9.13
N LEU A 263 13.35 0.72 9.38
CA LEU A 263 12.57 0.87 10.62
C LEU A 263 13.25 0.22 11.82
N ASP A 264 14.08 -0.79 11.58
CA ASP A 264 14.73 -1.56 12.65
C ASP A 264 15.53 -0.66 13.60
N GLY A 265 15.29 -0.82 14.89
CA GLY A 265 15.97 -0.07 15.94
C GLY A 265 15.64 1.43 15.99
N ALA A 266 14.63 1.91 15.28
CA ALA A 266 14.19 3.28 15.45
C ALA A 266 13.50 3.48 16.81
N LEU A 267 13.64 4.68 17.40
CA LEU A 267 12.99 5.06 18.65
C LEU A 267 11.46 5.04 18.51
N ALA A 268 10.95 5.62 17.42
CA ALA A 268 9.53 5.66 17.10
C ALA A 268 9.29 5.91 15.62
N GLY A 269 8.09 5.53 15.15
CA GLY A 269 7.58 5.84 13.81
C GLY A 269 6.54 6.97 13.83
N LEU A 270 6.69 7.95 12.93
CA LEU A 270 5.83 9.13 12.85
C LEU A 270 4.71 8.96 11.81
N SER A 271 3.48 9.28 12.20
CA SER A 271 2.31 9.33 11.32
C SER A 271 1.52 10.63 11.57
N LEU A 272 1.91 11.71 10.89
CA LEU A 272 1.47 13.08 11.17
C LEU A 272 0.42 13.58 10.15
N LEU A 273 -0.56 12.74 9.81
CA LEU A 273 -1.63 13.10 8.89
C LEU A 273 -2.43 14.28 9.42
N HIS A 274 -2.87 15.18 8.53
CA HIS A 274 -3.84 16.24 8.87
C HIS A 274 -5.27 15.69 8.91
N ASP A 275 -6.20 16.46 9.50
CA ASP A 275 -7.63 16.10 9.52
C ASP A 275 -8.28 16.33 8.15
N GLU A 276 -7.94 15.45 7.21
CA GLU A 276 -8.49 15.46 5.88
C GLU A 276 -9.59 14.40 5.71
N PRO A 277 -10.71 14.70 5.02
CA PRO A 277 -11.80 13.76 4.84
C PRO A 277 -11.37 12.39 4.30
N ASN A 278 -10.36 12.38 3.40
CA ASN A 278 -9.84 11.15 2.81
C ASN A 278 -9.09 10.25 3.79
N TYR A 279 -8.52 10.82 4.86
CA TYR A 279 -7.73 10.06 5.83
C TYR A 279 -8.56 9.48 6.97
N ARG A 280 -9.79 10.00 7.17
CA ARG A 280 -10.65 9.57 8.29
C ARG A 280 -11.05 8.09 8.24
N HIS A 281 -11.18 7.53 7.04
CA HIS A 281 -11.61 6.14 6.83
C HIS A 281 -10.50 5.21 6.36
N SER A 282 -9.33 5.75 6.07
CA SER A 282 -8.19 5.02 5.52
C SER A 282 -7.37 4.38 6.62
N MET A 283 -7.02 3.11 6.48
CA MET A 283 -6.07 2.44 7.37
C MET A 283 -4.67 2.98 7.11
N PRO A 284 -3.99 3.58 8.10
CA PRO A 284 -2.64 4.08 7.93
C PRO A 284 -1.63 2.94 7.94
N THR A 285 -1.31 2.39 6.77
CA THR A 285 -0.42 1.20 6.61
C THR A 285 0.92 1.36 7.32
N LYS A 286 1.49 2.58 7.32
CA LYS A 286 2.75 2.86 8.02
C LYS A 286 2.71 2.55 9.53
N ILE A 287 1.55 2.75 10.18
CA ILE A 287 1.39 2.41 11.62
C ILE A 287 1.54 0.90 11.80
N VAL A 288 0.90 0.11 10.95
CA VAL A 288 1.05 -1.35 10.97
C VAL A 288 2.49 -1.77 10.67
N GLU A 289 3.16 -1.08 9.77
CA GLU A 289 4.58 -1.32 9.45
C GLU A 289 5.50 -0.99 10.64
N TYR A 290 5.27 0.12 11.35
CA TYR A 290 6.00 0.44 12.60
C TYR A 290 5.78 -0.61 13.69
N MET A 291 4.52 -0.98 13.92
CA MET A 291 4.17 -2.04 14.86
C MET A 291 4.85 -3.37 14.50
N ALA A 292 4.88 -3.73 13.21
CA ALA A 292 5.52 -4.94 12.71
C ALA A 292 7.04 -4.98 12.97
N HIS A 293 7.67 -3.82 13.07
CA HIS A 293 9.10 -3.68 13.39
C HIS A 293 9.36 -3.38 14.88
N GLY A 294 8.34 -3.53 15.73
CA GLY A 294 8.48 -3.41 17.18
C GLY A 294 8.81 -2.00 17.66
N ILE A 295 8.53 -0.96 16.88
CA ILE A 295 8.79 0.42 17.27
C ILE A 295 7.48 1.14 17.66
N PRO A 296 7.51 1.96 18.73
CA PRO A 296 6.35 2.75 19.14
C PRO A 296 5.88 3.70 18.06
N VAL A 297 4.59 3.95 18.01
CA VAL A 297 3.95 4.86 17.04
C VAL A 297 3.70 6.22 17.67
N ILE A 298 4.01 7.31 16.97
CA ILE A 298 3.52 8.65 17.32
C ILE A 298 2.62 9.11 16.19
N THR A 299 1.34 9.33 16.49
CA THR A 299 0.34 9.65 15.46
C THR A 299 -0.59 10.79 15.85
N THR A 300 -1.06 11.52 14.85
CA THR A 300 -2.17 12.47 14.98
C THR A 300 -3.51 11.74 15.12
N PRO A 301 -4.59 12.38 15.67
CA PRO A 301 -5.80 11.68 16.08
C PRO A 301 -6.75 11.35 14.93
N SER A 302 -6.24 10.79 13.83
CA SER A 302 -7.04 10.17 12.78
C SER A 302 -7.80 8.96 13.36
N PRO A 303 -9.12 8.81 13.11
CA PRO A 303 -9.95 7.80 13.80
C PRO A 303 -9.39 6.38 13.74
N ARG A 304 -8.90 5.94 12.56
CA ARG A 304 -8.31 4.61 12.41
C ARG A 304 -6.94 4.46 13.08
N ALA A 305 -6.16 5.54 13.11
CA ALA A 305 -4.88 5.55 13.80
C ALA A 305 -5.06 5.45 15.32
N VAL A 306 -6.00 6.24 15.86
CA VAL A 306 -6.37 6.19 17.30
C VAL A 306 -6.85 4.80 17.68
N GLU A 307 -7.84 4.26 16.93
CA GLU A 307 -8.36 2.91 17.17
C GLU A 307 -7.24 1.87 17.27
N LEU A 308 -6.27 1.93 16.36
CA LEU A 308 -5.19 0.96 16.29
C LEU A 308 -4.18 1.14 17.43
N VAL A 309 -3.76 2.40 17.68
CA VAL A 309 -2.72 2.72 18.66
C VAL A 309 -3.24 2.54 20.09
N GLU A 310 -4.45 3.00 20.39
CA GLU A 310 -5.05 2.87 21.72
C GLU A 310 -5.45 1.43 22.05
N ARG A 311 -6.05 0.71 21.07
CA ARG A 311 -6.44 -0.69 21.25
C ARG A 311 -5.28 -1.58 21.70
N TYR A 312 -4.10 -1.32 21.19
CA TYR A 312 -2.92 -2.15 21.46
C TYR A 312 -1.92 -1.47 22.41
N ASP A 313 -2.20 -0.25 22.83
CA ASP A 313 -1.29 0.60 23.61
C ASP A 313 0.13 0.59 23.01
N SER A 314 0.18 0.80 21.68
CA SER A 314 1.41 0.65 20.88
C SER A 314 2.11 1.98 20.58
N GLY A 315 1.63 3.10 21.15
CA GLY A 315 2.20 4.40 20.81
C GLY A 315 1.57 5.56 21.58
N VAL A 316 1.74 6.75 21.04
CA VAL A 316 1.24 8.02 21.62
C VAL A 316 0.42 8.75 20.57
N VAL A 317 -0.76 9.22 20.96
CA VAL A 317 -1.59 10.09 20.12
C VAL A 317 -1.31 11.54 20.51
N VAL A 318 -1.01 12.39 19.52
CA VAL A 318 -0.67 13.80 19.70
C VAL A 318 -1.66 14.69 18.96
N PRO A 319 -1.84 15.96 19.33
CA PRO A 319 -2.72 16.89 18.61
C PRO A 319 -2.34 17.07 17.15
N TRP A 320 -3.33 17.46 16.34
CA TRP A 320 -3.11 17.85 14.94
C TRP A 320 -2.16 19.03 14.85
N GLN A 321 -1.23 18.96 13.89
CA GLN A 321 -0.35 20.07 13.53
C GLN A 321 0.40 20.69 14.74
N ASP A 322 0.77 19.89 15.72
CA ASP A 322 1.54 20.30 16.89
C ASP A 322 2.91 19.62 16.94
N PRO A 323 3.94 20.18 16.28
CA PRO A 323 5.29 19.62 16.30
C PRO A 323 5.92 19.59 17.70
N LYS A 324 5.49 20.49 18.62
CA LYS A 324 5.99 20.50 20.00
C LYS A 324 5.50 19.28 20.77
N ALA A 325 4.20 18.96 20.64
CA ALA A 325 3.65 17.75 21.25
C ALA A 325 4.29 16.47 20.68
N VAL A 326 4.57 16.45 19.36
CA VAL A 326 5.32 15.32 18.73
C VAL A 326 6.72 15.19 19.33
N ALA A 327 7.47 16.30 19.43
CA ALA A 327 8.83 16.29 20.01
C ALA A 327 8.80 15.86 21.50
N GLN A 328 7.82 16.31 22.27
CA GLN A 328 7.64 15.86 23.66
C GLN A 328 7.36 14.35 23.75
N ALA A 329 6.51 13.82 22.87
CA ALA A 329 6.24 12.38 22.82
C ALA A 329 7.49 11.56 22.45
N VAL A 330 8.31 12.08 21.54
CA VAL A 330 9.62 11.46 21.20
C VAL A 330 10.53 11.44 22.42
N LEU A 331 10.69 12.57 23.11
CA LEU A 331 11.54 12.69 24.30
C LEU A 331 11.05 11.83 25.46
N PHE A 332 9.72 11.76 25.66
CA PHE A 332 9.13 10.85 26.63
C PHE A 332 9.53 9.38 26.37
N LEU A 333 9.34 8.93 25.11
CA LEU A 333 9.71 7.55 24.72
C LEU A 333 11.24 7.30 24.78
N ARG A 334 12.06 8.33 24.51
CA ARG A 334 13.51 8.23 24.64
C ARG A 334 13.93 8.04 26.11
N ASP A 335 13.37 8.84 26.98
CA ASP A 335 13.78 8.90 28.40
C ASP A 335 13.15 7.78 29.24
N ASP A 336 11.94 7.31 28.88
CA ASP A 336 11.34 6.12 29.50
C ASP A 336 11.55 4.87 28.66
N VAL A 337 12.69 4.23 28.87
CA VAL A 337 13.11 2.98 28.19
C VAL A 337 12.07 1.86 28.38
N ARG A 338 11.46 1.77 29.56
CA ARG A 338 10.47 0.73 29.86
C ARG A 338 9.22 0.89 29.03
N GLU A 339 8.65 2.09 28.99
CA GLU A 339 7.48 2.39 28.16
C GLU A 339 7.78 2.22 26.69
N ARG A 340 8.93 2.69 26.21
CA ARG A 340 9.36 2.51 24.82
C ARG A 340 9.35 1.04 24.42
N TYR A 341 9.98 0.16 25.17
CA TYR A 341 10.04 -1.27 24.88
C TYR A 341 8.70 -1.94 25.03
N ALA A 342 7.91 -1.59 26.05
CA ALA A 342 6.61 -2.17 26.29
C ALA A 342 5.63 -1.86 25.13
N ARG A 343 5.60 -0.60 24.65
CA ARG A 343 4.76 -0.18 23.51
C ARG A 343 5.20 -0.85 22.21
N GLY A 344 6.49 -0.91 21.95
CA GLY A 344 7.04 -1.62 20.78
C GLY A 344 6.65 -3.10 20.78
N ALA A 345 6.83 -3.79 21.91
CA ALA A 345 6.48 -5.21 22.04
C ALA A 345 4.98 -5.48 21.88
N ARG A 346 4.11 -4.65 22.45
CA ARG A 346 2.66 -4.78 22.26
C ARG A 346 2.26 -4.54 20.81
N GLY A 347 2.85 -3.53 20.16
CA GLY A 347 2.65 -3.27 18.74
C GLY A 347 3.07 -4.47 17.87
N TYR A 348 4.25 -5.02 18.12
CA TYR A 348 4.75 -6.19 17.39
C TYR A 348 3.84 -7.40 17.55
N ALA A 349 3.46 -7.74 18.77
CA ALA A 349 2.57 -8.86 19.05
C ALA A 349 1.20 -8.69 18.33
N ALA A 350 0.66 -7.47 18.35
CA ALA A 350 -0.60 -7.16 17.67
C ALA A 350 -0.47 -7.25 16.13
N ALA A 351 0.63 -6.73 15.55
CA ALA A 351 0.90 -6.83 14.13
C ALA A 351 1.05 -8.29 13.69
N ARG A 352 1.79 -9.09 14.44
CA ARG A 352 2.00 -10.51 14.18
C ARG A 352 0.69 -11.30 14.19
N ALA A 353 -0.18 -11.04 15.15
CA ALA A 353 -1.44 -11.74 15.30
C ALA A 353 -2.50 -11.33 14.26
N ASN A 354 -2.58 -10.02 13.91
CA ASN A 354 -3.75 -9.47 13.22
C ASN A 354 -3.44 -8.84 11.86
N HIS A 355 -2.16 -8.54 11.55
CA HIS A 355 -1.78 -7.77 10.36
C HIS A 355 -0.63 -8.42 9.59
N HIS A 356 -0.36 -9.71 9.83
CA HIS A 356 0.70 -10.44 9.15
C HIS A 356 0.21 -10.93 7.78
N TRP A 357 0.76 -10.36 6.71
CA TRP A 357 0.36 -10.63 5.33
C TRP A 357 0.23 -12.11 4.97
N PRO A 358 1.13 -13.03 5.35
CA PRO A 358 0.98 -14.46 5.04
C PRO A 358 -0.35 -15.08 5.46
N ASN A 359 -1.03 -14.52 6.48
CA ASN A 359 -2.35 -15.01 6.90
C ASN A 359 -3.43 -14.67 5.86
N SER A 360 -3.40 -13.47 5.28
CA SER A 360 -4.31 -13.04 4.23
C SER A 360 -3.88 -13.54 2.85
N ALA A 361 -2.57 -13.71 2.61
CA ALA A 361 -2.03 -14.20 1.35
C ALA A 361 -2.62 -15.55 0.93
N ARG A 362 -2.73 -16.51 1.87
CA ARG A 362 -3.33 -17.82 1.59
C ARG A 362 -4.76 -17.72 1.09
N ARG A 363 -5.57 -16.88 1.73
CA ARG A 363 -6.97 -16.66 1.32
C ARG A 363 -7.06 -15.93 -0.02
N PHE A 364 -6.17 -14.99 -0.25
CA PHE A 364 -6.04 -14.27 -1.52
C PHE A 364 -5.70 -15.23 -2.67
N VAL A 365 -4.65 -16.03 -2.53
CA VAL A 365 -4.22 -17.00 -3.55
C VAL A 365 -5.33 -18.01 -3.83
N ALA A 366 -5.88 -18.67 -2.80
CA ALA A 366 -6.96 -19.65 -2.96
C ALA A 366 -8.18 -19.06 -3.68
N GLN A 367 -8.52 -17.80 -3.42
CA GLN A 367 -9.63 -17.14 -4.12
C GLN A 367 -9.32 -16.89 -5.60
N LEU A 368 -8.08 -16.50 -5.94
CA LEU A 368 -7.68 -16.32 -7.33
C LEU A 368 -7.65 -17.64 -8.09
N GLU A 369 -7.14 -18.71 -7.47
CA GLU A 369 -7.17 -20.08 -8.00
C GLU A 369 -8.60 -20.52 -8.30
N ALA A 370 -9.53 -20.32 -7.37
CA ALA A 370 -10.93 -20.65 -7.56
C ALA A 370 -11.54 -19.89 -8.76
N TRP A 371 -11.21 -18.60 -8.90
CA TRP A 371 -11.68 -17.82 -10.07
C TRP A 371 -11.00 -18.21 -11.38
N ALA A 372 -9.77 -18.71 -11.34
CA ALA A 372 -9.06 -19.27 -12.50
C ALA A 372 -9.57 -20.69 -12.88
N GLY A 373 -10.48 -21.26 -12.10
CA GLY A 373 -11.06 -22.59 -12.36
C GLY A 373 -10.19 -23.75 -11.89
N VAL A 374 -9.24 -23.51 -10.99
CA VAL A 374 -8.52 -24.57 -10.27
C VAL A 374 -9.50 -25.20 -9.27
N LYS A 375 -9.72 -26.50 -9.37
CA LYS A 375 -10.51 -27.24 -8.38
C LYS A 375 -9.60 -27.54 -7.20
N SER A 376 -9.97 -27.07 -6.02
CA SER A 376 -9.36 -27.41 -4.73
C SER A 376 -9.61 -28.89 -4.38
#